data_d706fe8b95c79415ea3312feab01d456
#
_entry.id   d706fe8b95c79415ea3312feab01d456
#
_cell.length_a   1.000
_cell.length_b   1.000
_cell.length_c   1.000
_cell.angle_alpha   90.00
_cell.angle_beta   90.00
_cell.angle_gamma   90.00
#
_symmetry.space_group_name_H-M   'P 1'
#
loop_
_entity.id
_entity.type
_entity.pdbx_description
1 polymer ?
#
loop_
_entity_poly.entity_id
_entity_poly.type
_entity_poly.pdbx_seq_one_letter_code
_entity_poly.pdbx_strand_id
1 'polypeptide(L)'
;SKKIDERNIGNIISTFIKEKGLDIEPKGLAMLRDYVGADLSRLYNEIDKLTIVLGKGATVTPESIERNIGVSKDYNNFELIDAIAQKDSLKMYSIVEYFRANSKNNPTVMTITTIFNFFSNLLLLHFLKDKSDNAMMAELGFKWSVQLKSYKPALKNYNAYKTIEII
;
A
#
# COMPACT_ATOMS: atom_id res chain seq x y z
N SER A 1 -13.94 7.29 -20.18
CA SER A 1 -13.13 6.55 -19.20
C SER A 1 -13.19 7.31 -17.89
N LYS A 2 -13.98 6.79 -16.90
CA LYS A 2 -14.01 7.37 -15.54
C LYS A 2 -12.63 7.18 -14.94
N LYS A 3 -11.94 8.28 -14.64
CA LYS A 3 -10.77 8.26 -13.75
C LYS A 3 -11.22 7.64 -12.42
N ILE A 4 -10.68 6.49 -12.10
CA ILE A 4 -10.95 5.83 -10.82
C ILE A 4 -10.22 6.64 -9.77
N ASP A 5 -10.96 7.09 -8.77
CA ASP A 5 -10.38 7.75 -7.61
C ASP A 5 -9.50 6.72 -6.89
N GLU A 6 -8.20 6.98 -6.81
CA GLU A 6 -7.23 6.10 -6.15
C GLU A 6 -7.63 5.76 -4.71
N ARG A 7 -8.40 6.64 -4.05
CA ARG A 7 -8.99 6.40 -2.73
C ARG A 7 -9.97 5.24 -2.72
N ASN A 8 -10.51 4.85 -3.88
CA ASN A 8 -11.53 3.81 -3.99
C ASN A 8 -10.97 2.44 -4.42
N ILE A 9 -9.71 2.36 -4.85
CA ILE A 9 -9.11 1.12 -5.37
C ILE A 9 -9.11 0.01 -4.31
N GLY A 10 -8.79 0.31 -3.06
CA GLY A 10 -8.83 -0.67 -1.98
C GLY A 10 -10.22 -1.28 -1.76
N ASN A 11 -11.28 -0.48 -1.94
CA ASN A 11 -12.67 -0.96 -1.87
C ASN A 11 -13.00 -1.87 -3.05
N ILE A 12 -12.58 -1.50 -4.25
CA ILE A 12 -12.80 -2.29 -5.47
C ILE A 12 -12.11 -3.65 -5.32
N ILE A 13 -10.85 -3.68 -4.88
CA ILE A 13 -10.11 -4.93 -4.62
C ILE A 13 -10.86 -5.80 -3.60
N SER A 14 -11.25 -5.23 -2.46
CA SER A 14 -11.95 -5.97 -1.40
C SER A 14 -13.29 -6.53 -1.87
N THR A 15 -14.06 -5.74 -2.65
CA THR A 15 -15.33 -6.17 -3.20
C THR A 15 -15.13 -7.33 -4.17
N PHE A 16 -14.18 -7.19 -5.10
CA PHE A 16 -13.96 -8.19 -6.13
C PHE A 16 -13.41 -9.52 -5.55
N ILE A 17 -12.53 -9.46 -4.56
CA ILE A 17 -12.06 -10.63 -3.83
C ILE A 17 -13.21 -11.36 -3.15
N LYS A 18 -14.14 -10.63 -2.51
CA LYS A 18 -15.34 -11.21 -1.89
C LYS A 18 -16.29 -11.83 -2.92
N GLU A 19 -16.49 -11.19 -4.07
CA GLU A 19 -17.31 -11.73 -5.17
C GLU A 19 -16.75 -13.06 -5.70
N LYS A 20 -15.42 -13.22 -5.65
CA LYS A 20 -14.75 -14.50 -6.00
C LYS A 20 -14.79 -15.54 -4.86
N GLY A 21 -15.39 -15.20 -3.72
CA GLY A 21 -15.48 -16.08 -2.56
C GLY A 21 -14.18 -16.24 -1.80
N LEU A 22 -13.31 -15.25 -1.84
CA LEU A 22 -12.06 -15.17 -1.09
C LEU A 22 -12.13 -14.09 -0.01
N ASP A 23 -11.30 -14.22 1.01
CA ASP A 23 -10.97 -13.15 1.94
C ASP A 23 -9.57 -12.60 1.67
N ILE A 24 -9.22 -11.44 2.26
CA ILE A 24 -7.90 -10.84 2.09
C ILE A 24 -7.40 -10.21 3.38
N GLU A 25 -6.14 -10.46 3.71
CA GLU A 25 -5.47 -9.80 4.80
C GLU A 25 -5.17 -8.32 4.48
N PRO A 26 -5.17 -7.41 5.48
CA PRO A 26 -4.89 -5.98 5.26
C PRO A 26 -3.54 -5.71 4.57
N LYS A 27 -2.48 -6.47 4.90
CA LYS A 27 -1.17 -6.35 4.23
C LYS A 27 -1.24 -6.82 2.79
N GLY A 28 -1.93 -7.93 2.52
CA GLY A 28 -2.16 -8.44 1.17
C GLY A 28 -2.93 -7.45 0.30
N LEU A 29 -3.96 -6.79 0.87
CA LEU A 29 -4.71 -5.75 0.17
C LEU A 29 -3.82 -4.56 -0.20
N ALA A 30 -2.95 -4.10 0.72
CA ALA A 30 -2.00 -3.02 0.45
C ALA A 30 -1.02 -3.40 -0.68
N MET A 31 -0.48 -4.61 -0.65
CA MET A 31 0.42 -5.13 -1.69
C MET A 31 -0.26 -5.18 -3.06
N LEU A 32 -1.49 -5.70 -3.16
CA LEU A 32 -2.23 -5.73 -4.42
C LEU A 32 -2.53 -4.34 -4.93
N ARG A 33 -3.00 -3.43 -4.07
CA ARG A 33 -3.29 -2.04 -4.43
C ARG A 33 -2.05 -1.36 -5.04
N ASP A 34 -0.91 -1.48 -4.37
CA ASP A 34 0.33 -0.84 -4.81
C ASP A 34 0.88 -1.47 -6.10
N TYR A 35 0.71 -2.77 -6.28
CA TYR A 35 1.14 -3.48 -7.48
C TYR A 35 0.30 -3.18 -8.71
N VAL A 36 -1.01 -3.10 -8.52
CA VAL A 36 -1.98 -2.92 -9.61
C VAL A 36 -2.13 -1.43 -10.00
N GLY A 37 -2.01 -0.52 -9.01
CA GLY A 37 -2.30 0.89 -9.22
C GLY A 37 -3.73 1.09 -9.74
N ALA A 38 -3.89 1.89 -10.80
CA ALA A 38 -5.18 2.17 -11.41
C ALA A 38 -5.57 1.18 -12.54
N ASP A 39 -4.78 0.12 -12.78
CA ASP A 39 -5.03 -0.86 -13.84
C ASP A 39 -5.98 -1.97 -13.38
N LEU A 40 -7.27 -1.74 -13.59
CA LEU A 40 -8.31 -2.71 -13.23
C LEU A 40 -8.22 -4.02 -14.03
N SER A 41 -7.79 -3.97 -15.29
CA SER A 41 -7.65 -5.18 -16.11
C SER A 41 -6.58 -6.10 -15.52
N ARG A 42 -5.48 -5.51 -15.10
CA ARG A 42 -4.42 -6.22 -14.36
C ARG A 42 -4.96 -6.77 -13.05
N LEU A 43 -5.71 -5.98 -12.29
CA LEU A 43 -6.32 -6.41 -11.04
C LEU A 43 -7.17 -7.67 -11.21
N TYR A 44 -8.10 -7.63 -12.17
CA TYR A 44 -9.01 -8.75 -12.43
C TYR A 44 -8.23 -10.02 -12.78
N ASN A 45 -7.24 -9.92 -13.65
CA ASN A 45 -6.40 -11.06 -14.05
C ASN A 45 -5.63 -11.66 -12.87
N GLU A 46 -5.08 -10.81 -11.98
CA GLU A 46 -4.33 -11.30 -10.81
C GLU A 46 -5.24 -11.96 -9.78
N ILE A 47 -6.44 -11.40 -9.52
CA ILE A 47 -7.41 -12.01 -8.60
C ILE A 47 -7.96 -13.31 -9.17
N ASP A 48 -8.22 -13.39 -10.47
CA ASP A 48 -8.66 -14.65 -11.11
C ASP A 48 -7.60 -15.76 -10.95
N LYS A 49 -6.33 -15.46 -11.15
CA LYS A 49 -5.24 -16.41 -10.86
C LYS A 49 -5.25 -16.87 -9.40
N LEU A 50 -5.35 -15.93 -8.46
CA LEU A 50 -5.43 -16.29 -7.04
C LEU A 50 -6.63 -17.16 -6.73
N THR A 51 -7.79 -16.88 -7.33
CA THR A 51 -9.01 -17.69 -7.14
C THR A 51 -8.83 -19.13 -7.58
N ILE A 52 -8.16 -19.34 -8.73
CA ILE A 52 -7.89 -20.66 -9.27
C ILE A 52 -6.94 -21.46 -8.37
N VAL A 53 -5.88 -20.79 -7.87
CA VAL A 53 -4.82 -21.45 -7.10
C VAL A 53 -5.21 -21.71 -5.65
N LEU A 54 -5.90 -20.75 -5.02
CA LEU A 54 -6.23 -20.82 -3.58
C LEU A 54 -7.54 -21.59 -3.33
N GLY A 55 -8.48 -21.55 -4.27
CA GLY A 55 -9.82 -22.10 -4.09
C GLY A 55 -10.75 -21.20 -3.26
N LYS A 56 -12.07 -21.48 -3.36
CA LYS A 56 -13.09 -20.73 -2.63
C LYS A 56 -12.94 -20.86 -1.11
N GLY A 57 -13.21 -19.80 -0.39
CA GLY A 57 -13.14 -19.73 1.08
C GLY A 57 -11.72 -19.49 1.62
N ALA A 58 -10.71 -19.41 0.75
CA ALA A 58 -9.35 -19.13 1.18
C ALA A 58 -9.13 -17.64 1.47
N THR A 59 -8.11 -17.35 2.29
CA THR A 59 -7.66 -15.98 2.56
C THR A 59 -6.42 -15.67 1.72
N VAL A 60 -6.46 -14.55 1.00
CA VAL A 60 -5.31 -14.02 0.27
C VAL A 60 -4.34 -13.40 1.28
N THR A 61 -3.18 -14.02 1.43
CA THR A 61 -2.10 -13.58 2.33
C THR A 61 -0.95 -12.95 1.55
N PRO A 62 -0.03 -12.19 2.19
CA PRO A 62 1.20 -11.72 1.57
C PRO A 62 2.01 -12.83 0.88
N GLU A 63 2.10 -14.00 1.51
CA GLU A 63 2.82 -15.17 0.98
C GLU A 63 2.17 -15.71 -0.28
N SER A 64 0.83 -15.76 -0.31
CA SER A 64 0.10 -16.20 -1.50
C SER A 64 0.28 -15.24 -2.68
N ILE A 65 0.35 -13.93 -2.41
CA ILE A 65 0.62 -12.90 -3.41
C ILE A 65 2.05 -13.03 -3.93
N GLU A 66 3.04 -13.18 -3.05
CA GLU A 66 4.44 -13.35 -3.45
C GLU A 66 4.61 -14.58 -4.35
N ARG A 67 4.03 -15.72 -3.96
CA ARG A 67 4.15 -16.97 -4.68
C ARG A 67 3.47 -16.96 -6.06
N ASN A 68 2.30 -16.34 -6.17
CA ASN A 68 1.45 -16.47 -7.35
C ASN A 68 1.45 -15.25 -8.27
N ILE A 69 1.79 -14.07 -7.75
CA ILE A 69 1.83 -12.80 -8.49
C ILE A 69 3.27 -12.32 -8.68
N GLY A 70 4.20 -12.71 -7.79
CA GLY A 70 5.60 -12.34 -7.85
C GLY A 70 5.91 -10.98 -7.22
N VAL A 71 5.00 -10.44 -6.39
CA VAL A 71 5.26 -9.23 -5.58
C VAL A 71 5.90 -9.65 -4.28
N SER A 72 7.12 -9.22 -4.04
CA SER A 72 7.82 -9.56 -2.79
C SER A 72 7.07 -9.04 -1.58
N LYS A 73 6.90 -9.89 -0.57
CA LYS A 73 6.29 -9.50 0.71
C LYS A 73 7.21 -8.65 1.57
N ASP A 74 8.52 -8.70 1.31
CA ASP A 74 9.55 -8.02 2.10
C ASP A 74 10.12 -6.80 1.37
N TYR A 75 10.05 -6.77 0.02
CA TYR A 75 10.55 -5.70 -0.83
C TYR A 75 9.44 -5.18 -1.75
N ASN A 76 8.58 -4.31 -1.20
CA ASN A 76 7.49 -3.66 -1.92
C ASN A 76 7.32 -2.23 -1.42
N ASN A 77 6.46 -1.44 -2.06
CA ASN A 77 6.25 -0.04 -1.70
C ASN A 77 5.71 0.13 -0.26
N PHE A 78 4.92 -0.82 0.26
CA PHE A 78 4.45 -0.77 1.63
C PHE A 78 5.62 -0.89 2.63
N GLU A 79 6.53 -1.84 2.40
CA GLU A 79 7.73 -2.02 3.23
C GLU A 79 8.71 -0.83 3.08
N LEU A 80 8.79 -0.22 1.89
CA LEU A 80 9.57 0.99 1.68
C LEU A 80 9.04 2.16 2.51
N ILE A 81 7.73 2.39 2.50
CA ILE A 81 7.09 3.42 3.31
C ILE A 81 7.31 3.19 4.81
N ASP A 82 7.21 1.93 5.26
CA ASP A 82 7.48 1.60 6.67
C ASP A 82 8.94 1.90 7.05
N ALA A 83 9.90 1.54 6.19
CA ALA A 83 11.31 1.85 6.38
C ALA A 83 11.58 3.38 6.39
N ILE A 84 10.96 4.13 5.47
CA ILE A 84 11.03 5.60 5.43
C ILE A 84 10.47 6.18 6.73
N ALA A 85 9.29 5.75 7.15
CA ALA A 85 8.63 6.24 8.37
C ALA A 85 9.50 6.04 9.62
N GLN A 86 10.26 4.96 9.68
CA GLN A 86 11.15 4.60 10.78
C GLN A 86 12.57 5.15 10.61
N LYS A 87 12.91 5.77 9.46
CA LYS A 87 14.27 6.20 9.07
C LYS A 87 15.28 5.04 9.04
N ASP A 88 14.82 3.84 8.69
CA ASP A 88 15.68 2.66 8.52
C ASP A 88 16.39 2.72 7.16
N SER A 89 17.55 3.37 7.15
CA SER A 89 18.34 3.61 5.93
C SER A 89 18.83 2.31 5.27
N LEU A 90 19.14 1.29 6.05
CA LEU A 90 19.62 0.00 5.52
C LEU A 90 18.50 -0.73 4.80
N LYS A 91 17.30 -0.78 5.42
CA LYS A 91 16.12 -1.39 4.80
C LYS A 91 15.68 -0.61 3.56
N MET A 92 15.66 0.73 3.61
CA MET A 92 15.37 1.57 2.44
C MET A 92 16.31 1.24 1.28
N TYR A 93 17.62 1.21 1.53
CA TYR A 93 18.61 0.89 0.50
C TYR A 93 18.39 -0.49 -0.11
N SER A 94 18.19 -1.51 0.72
CA SER A 94 17.94 -2.89 0.26
C SER A 94 16.69 -2.99 -0.63
N ILE A 95 15.61 -2.28 -0.28
CA ILE A 95 14.38 -2.27 -1.07
C ILE A 95 14.59 -1.56 -2.41
N VAL A 96 15.30 -0.42 -2.42
CA VAL A 96 15.57 0.34 -3.65
C VAL A 96 16.45 -0.48 -4.60
N GLU A 97 17.46 -1.16 -4.10
CA GLU A 97 18.30 -2.06 -4.91
C GLU A 97 17.50 -3.23 -5.48
N TYR A 98 16.60 -3.81 -4.69
CA TYR A 98 15.68 -4.83 -5.19
C TYR A 98 14.77 -4.27 -6.31
N PHE A 99 14.22 -3.06 -6.16
CA PHE A 99 13.40 -2.45 -7.20
C PHE A 99 14.19 -2.19 -8.48
N ARG A 100 15.44 -1.73 -8.36
CA ARG A 100 16.34 -1.54 -9.50
C ARG A 100 16.58 -2.82 -10.27
N ALA A 101 16.84 -3.92 -9.55
CA ALA A 101 17.06 -5.23 -10.15
C ALA A 101 15.77 -5.85 -10.74
N ASN A 102 14.60 -5.45 -10.25
CA ASN A 102 13.29 -6.00 -10.62
C ASN A 102 12.32 -4.92 -11.14
N SER A 103 12.80 -4.00 -11.97
CA SER A 103 12.09 -2.80 -12.42
C SER A 103 10.77 -3.07 -13.17
N LYS A 104 10.65 -4.22 -13.83
CA LYS A 104 9.39 -4.62 -14.52
C LYS A 104 8.22 -4.77 -13.54
N ASN A 105 8.48 -5.30 -12.35
CA ASN A 105 7.48 -5.52 -11.31
C ASN A 105 7.35 -4.34 -10.34
N ASN A 106 8.34 -3.45 -10.34
CA ASN A 106 8.41 -2.28 -9.46
C ASN A 106 8.63 -1.00 -10.28
N PRO A 107 7.63 -0.50 -11.02
CA PRO A 107 7.77 0.70 -11.82
C PRO A 107 8.08 1.92 -10.95
N THR A 108 9.12 2.68 -11.27
CA THR A 108 9.57 3.85 -10.49
C THR A 108 8.47 4.89 -10.29
N VAL A 109 7.60 5.09 -11.29
CA VAL A 109 6.47 6.02 -11.20
C VAL A 109 5.52 5.63 -10.06
N MET A 110 5.26 4.33 -9.88
CA MET A 110 4.41 3.85 -8.79
C MET A 110 5.05 4.12 -7.42
N THR A 111 6.36 3.89 -7.31
CA THR A 111 7.11 4.16 -6.08
C THR A 111 7.08 5.65 -5.73
N ILE A 112 7.34 6.54 -6.69
CA ILE A 112 7.28 7.99 -6.48
C ILE A 112 5.88 8.42 -6.06
N THR A 113 4.84 7.93 -6.75
CA THR A 113 3.44 8.24 -6.39
C THR A 113 3.10 7.78 -4.97
N THR A 114 3.56 6.59 -4.58
CA THR A 114 3.31 6.06 -3.22
C THR A 114 4.00 6.93 -2.16
N ILE A 115 5.26 7.34 -2.39
CA ILE A 115 5.98 8.23 -1.47
C ILE A 115 5.29 9.59 -1.37
N PHE A 116 4.94 10.19 -2.52
CA PHE A 116 4.24 11.48 -2.57
C PHE A 116 2.91 11.43 -1.79
N ASN A 117 2.09 10.41 -2.03
CA ASN A 117 0.82 10.24 -1.34
C ASN A 117 1.01 10.03 0.18
N PHE A 118 2.04 9.29 0.58
CA PHE A 118 2.35 9.10 1.99
C PHE A 118 2.70 10.41 2.68
N PHE A 119 3.60 11.22 2.12
CA PHE A 119 3.99 12.50 2.72
C PHE A 119 2.87 13.54 2.64
N SER A 120 2.07 13.56 1.58
CA SER A 120 0.87 14.41 1.48
C SER A 120 -0.14 14.09 2.59
N ASN A 121 -0.41 12.82 2.83
CA ASN A 121 -1.26 12.37 3.93
C ASN A 121 -0.64 12.70 5.30
N LEU A 122 0.67 12.52 5.45
CA LEU A 122 1.38 12.87 6.67
C LEU A 122 1.27 14.37 6.99
N LEU A 123 1.33 15.21 5.95
CA LEU A 123 1.15 16.65 6.10
C LEU A 123 -0.26 16.98 6.61
N LEU A 124 -1.32 16.37 6.06
CA LEU A 124 -2.68 16.52 6.57
C LEU A 124 -2.77 16.16 8.06
N LEU A 125 -2.15 15.04 8.45
CA LEU A 125 -2.14 14.61 9.84
C LEU A 125 -1.40 15.56 10.77
N HIS A 126 -0.40 16.33 10.31
CA HIS A 126 0.26 17.34 11.13
C HIS A 126 -0.69 18.45 11.57
N PHE A 127 -1.64 18.84 10.72
CA PHE A 127 -2.62 19.90 10.99
C PHE A 127 -3.89 19.39 11.67
N LEU A 128 -4.09 18.08 11.77
CA LEU A 128 -5.22 17.51 12.47
C LEU A 128 -5.12 17.81 13.98
N LYS A 129 -6.19 18.33 14.57
CA LYS A 129 -6.21 18.67 16.01
C LYS A 129 -6.24 17.43 16.90
N ASP A 130 -7.12 16.48 16.55
CA ASP A 130 -7.24 15.20 17.26
C ASP A 130 -6.34 14.15 16.58
N LYS A 131 -5.37 13.65 17.32
CA LYS A 131 -4.41 12.60 16.87
C LYS A 131 -4.84 11.19 17.27
N SER A 132 -6.09 11.00 17.66
CA SER A 132 -6.62 9.65 17.91
C SER A 132 -6.63 8.81 16.62
N ASP A 133 -6.51 7.50 16.75
CA ASP A 133 -6.55 6.59 15.61
C ASP A 133 -7.83 6.78 14.78
N ASN A 134 -8.98 6.95 15.46
CA ASN A 134 -10.26 7.15 14.79
C ASN A 134 -10.29 8.45 13.97
N ALA A 135 -9.78 9.56 14.52
CA ALA A 135 -9.72 10.82 13.81
C ALA A 135 -8.76 10.76 12.63
N MET A 136 -7.57 10.17 12.80
CA MET A 136 -6.61 9.98 11.71
C MET A 136 -7.16 9.06 10.61
N MET A 137 -7.84 7.98 10.97
CA MET A 137 -8.48 7.09 10.00
C MET A 137 -9.59 7.79 9.21
N ALA A 138 -10.42 8.57 9.89
CA ALA A 138 -11.50 9.34 9.25
C ALA A 138 -10.94 10.37 8.27
N GLU A 139 -9.90 11.12 8.66
CA GLU A 139 -9.24 12.12 7.80
C GLU A 139 -8.65 11.50 6.53
N LEU A 140 -7.98 10.34 6.66
CA LEU A 140 -7.34 9.66 5.55
C LEU A 140 -8.27 8.70 4.77
N GLY A 141 -9.51 8.52 5.22
CA GLY A 141 -10.44 7.56 4.64
C GLY A 141 -10.02 6.11 4.81
N PHE A 142 -9.29 5.79 5.88
CA PHE A 142 -8.82 4.43 6.17
C PHE A 142 -9.89 3.61 6.88
N LYS A 143 -9.96 2.32 6.55
CA LYS A 143 -10.93 1.38 7.15
C LYS A 143 -10.35 0.60 8.32
N TRP A 144 -9.03 0.40 8.36
CA TRP A 144 -8.36 -0.42 9.36
C TRP A 144 -7.20 0.33 10.01
N SER A 145 -7.07 0.21 11.31
CA SER A 145 -6.01 0.86 12.09
C SER A 145 -4.59 0.45 11.68
N VAL A 146 -4.43 -0.75 11.10
CA VAL A 146 -3.14 -1.21 10.57
C VAL A 146 -2.58 -0.28 9.48
N GLN A 147 -3.44 0.46 8.76
CA GLN A 147 -3.03 1.43 7.75
C GLN A 147 -2.32 2.66 8.36
N LEU A 148 -2.50 2.90 9.66
CA LEU A 148 -1.81 3.95 10.40
C LEU A 148 -0.41 3.54 10.89
N LYS A 149 -0.03 2.27 10.72
CA LYS A 149 1.23 1.72 11.25
C LYS A 149 2.45 2.60 10.93
N SER A 150 2.60 3.01 9.67
CA SER A 150 3.72 3.82 9.21
C SER A 150 3.55 5.31 9.55
N TYR A 151 2.32 5.82 9.68
CA TYR A 151 2.09 7.23 10.00
C TYR A 151 2.45 7.60 11.43
N LYS A 152 2.26 6.70 12.39
CA LYS A 152 2.60 6.95 13.81
C LYS A 152 4.10 7.23 14.04
N PRO A 153 5.03 6.39 13.56
CA PRO A 153 6.45 6.72 13.63
C PRO A 153 6.82 7.93 12.76
N ALA A 154 6.19 8.09 11.58
CA ALA A 154 6.48 9.22 10.71
C ALA A 154 6.14 10.56 11.35
N LEU A 155 5.00 10.70 12.05
CA LEU A 155 4.63 11.92 12.79
C LEU A 155 5.66 12.32 13.85
N LYS A 156 6.40 11.34 14.41
CA LYS A 156 7.49 11.59 15.36
C LYS A 156 8.81 11.96 14.66
N ASN A 157 9.08 11.32 13.52
CA ASN A 157 10.36 11.41 12.82
C ASN A 157 10.45 12.58 11.82
N TYR A 158 9.31 13.06 11.32
CA TYR A 158 9.20 14.15 10.35
C TYR A 158 8.27 15.21 10.93
N ASN A 159 8.73 16.45 11.07
CA ASN A 159 7.87 17.57 11.39
C ASN A 159 7.19 18.11 10.12
N ALA A 160 6.19 19.01 10.28
CA ALA A 160 5.43 19.55 9.15
C ALA A 160 6.33 20.25 8.12
N TYR A 161 7.34 21.01 8.56
CA TYR A 161 8.27 21.71 7.68
C TYR A 161 9.07 20.73 6.81
N LYS A 162 9.69 19.72 7.42
CA LYS A 162 10.39 18.64 6.71
C LYS A 162 9.48 17.91 5.73
N THR A 163 8.22 17.70 6.11
CA THR A 163 7.24 17.03 5.25
C THR A 163 6.94 17.87 4.00
N ILE A 164 6.82 19.19 4.13
CA ILE A 164 6.62 20.10 2.99
C ILE A 164 7.84 20.10 2.05
N GLU A 165 9.06 20.04 2.60
CA GLU A 165 10.29 20.00 1.79
C GLU A 165 10.42 18.74 0.91
N ILE A 166 9.76 17.64 1.29
CA ILE A 166 9.82 16.36 0.58
C ILE A 166 8.77 16.27 -0.54
N ILE A 167 7.63 16.99 -0.42
CA ILE A 167 6.55 17.01 -1.41
C ILE A 167 6.90 17.90 -2.59
#